data_d602479dadfc3b94001e17aee6387b45
#
_entry.id   d602479dadfc3b94001e17aee6387b45
#
_cell.length_a   1.000
_cell.length_b   1.000
_cell.length_c   1.000
_cell.angle_alpha   90.00
_cell.angle_beta   90.00
_cell.angle_gamma   90.00
#
_symmetry.space_group_name_H-M   'P 1'
#
loop_
_entity.id
_entity.type
_entity.pdbx_description
1 polymer ?
#
loop_
_entity_poly.entity_id
_entity_poly.type
_entity_poly.pdbx_seq_one_letter_code
_entity_poly.pdbx_strand_id
1 'polypeptide(L)'
;AGCTGCHGPSYSGGRIPGTPPDWPPAANITPDPATGIGAMTEAQFMAALTEGRTRDGRTINPMHMPWRQFARLTPDERMAIWNFIRTLPPRPAGNR
;
A
#
# COMPACT_ATOMS: atom_id res chain seq x y z
N ALA A 1 9.71 -2.98 6.80
CA ALA A 1 8.47 -2.35 7.28
C ALA A 1 7.26 -3.31 7.31
N GLY A 2 7.41 -4.57 7.00
CA GLY A 2 6.34 -5.55 7.10
C GLY A 2 5.31 -5.53 5.97
N CYS A 3 5.53 -4.77 4.93
CA CYS A 3 4.59 -4.67 3.80
C CYS A 3 4.34 -6.02 3.14
N THR A 4 5.39 -6.85 3.03
CA THR A 4 5.29 -8.15 2.37
C THR A 4 4.37 -9.13 3.10
N GLY A 5 4.11 -8.91 4.39
CA GLY A 5 3.20 -9.77 5.14
C GLY A 5 1.78 -9.77 4.57
N CYS A 6 1.31 -8.61 4.13
CA CYS A 6 -0.01 -8.44 3.54
C CYS A 6 0.06 -8.32 2.02
N HIS A 7 0.96 -7.48 1.51
CA HIS A 7 1.03 -7.20 0.07
C HIS A 7 1.77 -8.26 -0.74
N GLY A 8 2.36 -9.25 -0.07
CA GLY A 8 3.05 -10.37 -0.70
C GLY A 8 4.49 -10.06 -1.10
N PRO A 9 5.28 -11.10 -1.42
CA PRO A 9 6.71 -10.91 -1.75
C PRO A 9 6.94 -10.05 -2.99
N SER A 10 5.97 -10.00 -3.92
CA SER A 10 6.06 -9.15 -5.11
C SER A 10 5.47 -7.75 -4.91
N TYR A 11 4.87 -7.48 -3.75
CA TYR A 11 4.18 -6.23 -3.42
C TYR A 11 2.94 -5.95 -4.26
N SER A 12 2.47 -6.91 -5.04
CA SER A 12 1.31 -6.70 -5.93
C SER A 12 -0.04 -6.96 -5.26
N GLY A 13 -0.01 -7.39 -4.00
CA GLY A 13 -1.23 -7.57 -3.22
C GLY A 13 -2.02 -8.80 -3.58
N GLY A 14 -3.32 -8.72 -3.38
CA GLY A 14 -4.25 -9.82 -3.54
C GLY A 14 -4.75 -10.31 -2.19
N ARG A 15 -5.50 -11.41 -2.20
CA ARG A 15 -6.07 -11.96 -0.98
C ARG A 15 -4.97 -12.31 0.02
N ILE A 16 -5.12 -11.80 1.24
CA ILE A 16 -4.17 -12.07 2.33
C ILE A 16 -4.45 -13.48 2.88
N PRO A 17 -3.46 -14.39 2.86
CA PRO A 17 -3.67 -15.76 3.39
C PRO A 17 -4.08 -15.74 4.86
N GLY A 18 -5.04 -16.59 5.21
CA GLY A 18 -5.47 -16.74 6.59
C GLY A 18 -6.45 -15.71 7.10
N THR A 19 -6.82 -14.72 6.28
CA THR A 19 -7.83 -13.73 6.69
C THR A 19 -9.24 -14.25 6.48
N PRO A 20 -10.24 -13.69 7.20
CA PRO A 20 -11.64 -14.01 6.96
C PRO A 20 -12.08 -13.68 5.54
N PRO A 21 -13.09 -14.38 4.98
CA PRO A 21 -13.51 -14.16 3.59
C PRO A 21 -14.01 -12.74 3.28
N ASP A 22 -14.46 -12.01 4.29
CA ASP A 22 -14.99 -10.64 4.13
C ASP A 22 -13.89 -9.58 4.18
N TRP A 23 -12.64 -9.96 4.43
CA TRP A 23 -11.53 -9.00 4.39
C TRP A 23 -11.22 -8.62 2.94
N PRO A 24 -10.97 -7.34 2.67
CA PRO A 24 -10.57 -6.93 1.33
C PRO A 24 -9.19 -7.48 0.98
N PRO A 25 -8.90 -7.69 -0.31
CA PRO A 25 -7.55 -8.03 -0.74
C PRO A 25 -6.61 -6.86 -0.48
N ALA A 26 -5.33 -7.16 -0.25
CA ALA A 26 -4.31 -6.12 -0.13
C ALA A 26 -4.13 -5.41 -1.48
N ALA A 27 -3.89 -4.11 -1.41
CA ALA A 27 -3.70 -3.31 -2.61
C ALA A 27 -2.37 -3.64 -3.31
N ASN A 28 -2.33 -3.39 -4.60
CA ASN A 28 -1.09 -3.44 -5.37
C ASN A 28 -0.30 -2.17 -5.08
N ILE A 29 0.88 -2.32 -4.50
CA ILE A 29 1.77 -1.18 -4.21
C ILE A 29 3.01 -1.17 -5.11
N THR A 30 3.01 -1.95 -6.20
CA THR A 30 4.02 -1.83 -7.25
C THR A 30 3.71 -0.58 -8.10
N PRO A 31 4.69 -0.08 -8.89
CA PRO A 31 4.46 1.09 -9.73
C PRO A 31 3.66 0.80 -11.00
N ASP A 32 2.78 -0.20 -10.98
CA ASP A 32 1.87 -0.47 -12.08
C ASP A 32 0.89 0.71 -12.24
N PRO A 33 0.78 1.33 -13.44
CA PRO A 33 -0.05 2.51 -13.61
C PRO A 33 -1.55 2.22 -13.59
N ALA A 34 -1.97 0.99 -13.86
CA ALA A 34 -3.39 0.63 -13.91
C ALA A 34 -3.96 0.30 -12.53
N THR A 35 -3.24 -0.52 -11.74
CA THR A 35 -3.77 -1.03 -10.47
C THR A 35 -2.89 -0.72 -9.26
N GLY A 36 -1.67 -0.25 -9.48
CA GLY A 36 -0.70 0.04 -8.41
C GLY A 36 -0.55 1.53 -8.14
N ILE A 37 0.65 1.92 -7.71
CA ILE A 37 0.95 3.30 -7.37
C ILE A 37 1.50 4.12 -8.52
N GLY A 38 1.57 3.55 -9.73
CA GLY A 38 2.19 4.21 -10.89
C GLY A 38 1.52 5.53 -11.30
N ALA A 39 0.21 5.66 -11.08
CA ALA A 39 -0.53 6.89 -11.36
C ALA A 39 -0.74 7.76 -10.10
N MET A 40 -0.18 7.35 -8.97
CA MET A 40 -0.34 8.04 -7.68
C MET A 40 0.75 9.09 -7.53
N THR A 41 0.37 10.25 -6.97
CA THR A 41 1.36 11.27 -6.60
C THR A 41 1.95 10.95 -5.22
N GLU A 42 3.11 11.55 -4.93
CA GLU A 42 3.73 11.44 -3.61
C GLU A 42 2.76 11.92 -2.52
N ALA A 43 2.08 13.05 -2.75
CA ALA A 43 1.14 13.59 -1.78
C ALA A 43 -0.03 12.64 -1.50
N GLN A 44 -0.53 11.96 -2.54
CA GLN A 44 -1.60 10.96 -2.39
C GLN A 44 -1.12 9.76 -1.59
N PHE A 45 0.11 9.30 -1.83
CA PHE A 45 0.70 8.20 -1.07
C PHE A 45 0.89 8.59 0.40
N MET A 46 1.39 9.80 0.67
CA MET A 46 1.57 10.27 2.04
C MET A 46 0.24 10.40 2.76
N ALA A 47 -0.82 10.85 2.08
CA ALA A 47 -2.15 10.92 2.68
C ALA A 47 -2.67 9.54 3.08
N ALA A 48 -2.36 8.50 2.30
CA ALA A 48 -2.73 7.13 2.66
C ALA A 48 -2.04 6.69 3.94
N LEU A 49 -0.77 7.04 4.12
CA LEU A 49 0.01 6.62 5.30
C LEU A 49 -0.24 7.49 6.53
N THR A 50 -0.67 8.74 6.38
CA THR A 50 -0.81 9.67 7.51
C THR A 50 -2.25 9.95 7.89
N GLU A 51 -3.18 9.87 6.95
CA GLU A 51 -4.59 10.20 7.15
C GLU A 51 -5.51 9.03 6.83
N GLY A 52 -4.98 7.91 6.32
CA GLY A 52 -5.78 6.77 5.93
C GLY A 52 -6.73 7.06 4.78
N ARG A 53 -6.32 7.93 3.85
CA ARG A 53 -7.16 8.35 2.74
C ARG A 53 -6.67 7.76 1.43
N THR A 54 -7.56 7.11 0.67
CA THR A 54 -7.22 6.58 -0.64
C THR A 54 -7.17 7.69 -1.68
N ARG A 55 -6.62 7.36 -2.86
CA ARG A 55 -6.51 8.31 -3.98
C ARG A 55 -7.89 8.85 -4.41
N ASP A 56 -8.93 8.03 -4.33
CA ASP A 56 -10.29 8.40 -4.69
C ASP A 56 -11.10 8.95 -3.52
N GLY A 57 -10.45 9.25 -2.39
CA GLY A 57 -11.07 9.93 -1.25
C GLY A 57 -11.73 9.04 -0.22
N ARG A 58 -11.62 7.71 -0.35
CA ARG A 58 -12.18 6.79 0.65
C ARG A 58 -11.27 6.71 1.88
N THR A 59 -11.84 6.30 2.99
CA THR A 59 -11.08 6.08 4.23
C THR A 59 -10.59 4.63 4.28
N ILE A 60 -9.31 4.44 4.61
CA ILE A 60 -8.72 3.11 4.80
C ILE A 60 -9.03 2.64 6.22
N ASN A 61 -9.62 1.44 6.35
CA ASN A 61 -9.87 0.86 7.66
C ASN A 61 -8.53 0.47 8.30
N PRO A 62 -8.17 1.07 9.46
CA PRO A 62 -6.87 0.79 10.10
C PRO A 62 -6.75 -0.65 10.62
N MET A 63 -7.85 -1.40 10.71
CA MET A 63 -7.78 -2.81 11.06
C MET A 63 -7.24 -3.63 9.89
N HIS A 64 -7.59 -3.29 8.65
CA HIS A 64 -7.15 -4.01 7.46
C HIS A 64 -5.76 -3.57 7.01
N MET A 65 -5.49 -2.27 7.05
CA MET A 65 -4.18 -1.69 6.74
C MET A 65 -3.80 -0.76 7.89
N PRO A 66 -2.78 -1.10 8.70
CA PRO A 66 -2.47 -0.34 9.91
C PRO A 66 -1.72 0.95 9.59
N TRP A 67 -2.36 1.85 8.82
CA TRP A 67 -1.74 3.10 8.37
C TRP A 67 -1.35 4.01 9.54
N ARG A 68 -2.01 3.88 10.69
CA ARG A 68 -1.70 4.72 11.86
C ARG A 68 -0.28 4.50 12.38
N GLN A 69 0.26 3.29 12.19
CA GLN A 69 1.65 3.01 12.55
C GLN A 69 2.62 3.77 11.65
N PHE A 70 2.29 3.87 10.36
CA PHE A 70 3.11 4.62 9.41
C PHE A 70 3.01 6.12 9.62
N ALA A 71 1.89 6.61 10.16
CA ALA A 71 1.73 8.02 10.50
C ALA A 71 2.70 8.47 11.61
N ARG A 72 3.19 7.52 12.42
CA ARG A 72 4.17 7.81 13.48
C ARG A 72 5.60 7.90 12.98
N LEU A 73 5.86 7.44 11.76
CA LEU A 73 7.18 7.55 11.17
C LEU A 73 7.50 9.03 10.87
N THR A 74 8.79 9.35 10.81
CA THR A 74 9.19 10.68 10.36
C THR A 74 8.87 10.86 8.88
N PRO A 75 8.75 12.12 8.39
CA PRO A 75 8.57 12.34 6.95
C PRO A 75 9.68 11.70 6.11
N ASP A 76 10.93 11.71 6.58
CA ASP A 76 12.04 11.09 5.87
C ASP A 76 11.89 9.58 5.77
N GLU A 77 11.39 8.93 6.83
CA GLU A 77 11.13 7.50 6.82
C GLU A 77 10.02 7.14 5.83
N ARG A 78 8.94 7.91 5.81
CA ARG A 78 7.87 7.70 4.84
C ARG A 78 8.32 7.93 3.41
N MET A 79 9.19 8.93 3.21
CA MET A 79 9.77 9.19 1.89
C MET A 79 10.64 8.03 1.42
N ALA A 80 11.38 7.41 2.34
CA ALA A 80 12.20 6.24 2.02
C ALA A 80 11.33 5.07 1.55
N ILE A 81 10.16 4.85 2.16
CA ILE A 81 9.22 3.83 1.71
C ILE A 81 8.72 4.14 0.30
N TRP A 82 8.30 5.37 0.04
CA TRP A 82 7.84 5.81 -1.28
C TRP A 82 8.90 5.58 -2.36
N ASN A 83 10.13 6.02 -2.07
CA ASN A 83 11.24 5.85 -3.01
C ASN A 83 11.54 4.38 -3.28
N PHE A 84 11.45 3.53 -2.25
CA PHE A 84 11.69 2.10 -2.41
C PHE A 84 10.63 1.44 -3.29
N ILE A 85 9.34 1.63 -2.99
CA ILE A 85 8.29 0.92 -3.73
C ILE A 85 8.20 1.38 -5.18
N ARG A 86 8.63 2.59 -5.50
CA ARG A 86 8.70 3.07 -6.89
C ARG A 86 9.77 2.36 -7.71
N THR A 87 10.74 1.72 -7.06
CA THR A 87 11.80 0.96 -7.77
C THR A 87 11.40 -0.49 -8.04
N LEU A 88 10.29 -0.95 -7.48
CA LEU A 88 9.84 -2.32 -7.67
C LEU A 88 9.40 -2.57 -9.11
N PRO A 89 9.53 -3.83 -9.60
CA PRO A 89 8.97 -4.18 -10.90
C PRO A 89 7.45 -4.00 -10.89
N PRO A 90 6.87 -3.28 -11.85
CA PRO A 90 5.40 -3.18 -11.92
C PRO A 90 4.79 -4.55 -12.22
N ARG A 91 3.69 -4.86 -11.53
CA ARG A 91 2.96 -6.11 -11.68
C ARG A 91 1.46 -5.86 -11.62
N PRO A 92 0.65 -6.65 -12.33
CA PRO A 92 -0.81 -6.59 -12.14
C PRO A 92 -1.19 -6.96 -10.72
N ALA A 93 -2.32 -6.44 -10.24
CA ALA A 93 -2.81 -6.73 -8.90
C ALA A 93 -3.04 -8.24 -8.71
N GLY A 94 -2.73 -8.73 -7.52
CA GLY A 94 -2.98 -10.12 -7.15
C GLY A 94 -1.87 -11.10 -7.51
N ASN A 95 -0.75 -10.65 -8.00
CA ASN A 95 0.39 -11.52 -8.35
C ASN A 95 1.38 -11.64 -7.19
N ARG A 96 0.88 -12.04 -6.05
CA ARG A 96 1.69 -12.14 -4.82
C ARG A 96 3.06 -12.82 -5.06
#